data_efc51271a3480fa9a5806fb49f763d66
#
_entry.id   efc51271a3480fa9a5806fb49f763d66
#
_cell.length_a   1.000
_cell.length_b   1.000
_cell.length_c   1.000
_cell.angle_alpha   90.00
_cell.angle_beta   90.00
_cell.angle_gamma   90.00
#
_symmetry.space_group_name_H-M   'P 1'
#
loop_
_entity.id
_entity.type
_entity.pdbx_description
1 polymer ?
#
loop_
_entity_poly.entity_id
_entity_poly.type
_entity_poly.pdbx_seq_one_letter_code
_entity_poly.pdbx_strand_id
1 'polypeptide(L)'
;FPDKQLAFSPEFLRAASALEDLQNTKLMLLGGTGCKTWREVFHVDIEIAEPRELILAKYARNSFLALKVAFFNQMYDLCDALDVEYSAVAHYTTMDERIGDSHSFITEERGFGGHCFPKDINALVKTAQRNNVELSILKETVEYNRRIRKS
;
A
#
# COMPACT_ATOMS: atom_id res chain seq x y z
N PHE A 1 -25.84 -10.98 -9.30
CA PHE A 1 -26.43 -10.12 -10.37
C PHE A 1 -26.03 -10.68 -11.73
N PRO A 2 -26.59 -11.85 -12.16
CA PRO A 2 -26.12 -12.55 -13.37
C PRO A 2 -26.29 -11.74 -14.67
N ASP A 3 -27.21 -10.79 -14.69
CA ASP A 3 -27.54 -10.01 -15.90
C ASP A 3 -26.91 -8.60 -15.90
N LYS A 4 -26.06 -8.25 -14.93
CA LYS A 4 -25.45 -6.93 -14.84
C LYS A 4 -24.00 -6.96 -15.31
N GLN A 5 -23.65 -5.97 -16.12
CA GLN A 5 -22.25 -5.69 -16.43
C GLN A 5 -21.62 -5.00 -15.22
N LEU A 6 -20.59 -5.61 -14.67
CA LEU A 6 -19.87 -5.10 -13.51
C LEU A 6 -18.44 -4.77 -13.89
N ALA A 7 -17.97 -3.60 -13.48
CA ALA A 7 -16.57 -3.24 -13.52
C ALA A 7 -16.03 -3.15 -12.10
N PHE A 8 -14.81 -3.64 -11.89
CA PHE A 8 -14.03 -3.47 -10.69
C PHE A 8 -12.92 -2.46 -10.96
N SER A 9 -12.80 -1.44 -10.13
CA SER A 9 -11.68 -0.52 -10.12
C SER A 9 -11.03 -0.54 -8.73
N PRO A 10 -9.75 -0.93 -8.61
CA PRO A 10 -9.06 -0.82 -7.34
C PRO A 10 -8.85 0.66 -7.00
N GLU A 11 -9.13 1.03 -5.77
CA GLU A 11 -8.91 2.36 -5.27
C GLU A 11 -7.48 2.47 -4.73
N PHE A 12 -6.72 3.45 -5.22
CA PHE A 12 -5.33 3.73 -4.84
C PHE A 12 -5.13 5.13 -4.24
N LEU A 13 -6.23 5.81 -3.92
CA LEU A 13 -6.21 7.18 -3.40
C LEU A 13 -5.71 7.19 -1.96
N ARG A 14 -5.00 8.24 -1.61
CA ARG A 14 -4.59 8.49 -0.21
C ARG A 14 -5.76 9.14 0.53
N ALA A 15 -6.10 8.64 1.72
CA ALA A 15 -7.24 9.17 2.49
C ALA A 15 -7.14 10.69 2.76
N ALA A 16 -5.92 11.19 3.00
CA ALA A 16 -5.68 12.60 3.28
C ALA A 16 -5.80 13.53 2.07
N SER A 17 -5.67 13.00 0.83
CA SER A 17 -5.66 13.78 -0.42
C SER A 17 -6.49 13.12 -1.51
N ALA A 18 -7.54 12.38 -1.15
CA ALA A 18 -8.30 11.56 -2.08
C ALA A 18 -8.88 12.34 -3.27
N LEU A 19 -9.38 13.56 -3.03
CA LEU A 19 -9.94 14.41 -4.09
C LEU A 19 -8.84 14.90 -5.06
N GLU A 20 -7.71 15.34 -4.52
CA GLU A 20 -6.55 15.76 -5.31
C GLU A 20 -5.97 14.59 -6.11
N ASP A 21 -5.80 13.43 -5.49
CA ASP A 21 -5.34 12.20 -6.14
C ASP A 21 -6.27 11.80 -7.28
N LEU A 22 -7.60 11.89 -7.08
CA LEU A 22 -8.59 11.60 -8.11
C LEU A 22 -8.50 12.58 -9.29
N GLN A 23 -8.37 13.89 -9.01
CA GLN A 23 -8.25 14.93 -10.03
C GLN A 23 -6.96 14.78 -10.86
N ASN A 24 -5.89 14.31 -10.24
CA ASN A 24 -4.59 14.08 -10.88
C ASN A 24 -4.40 12.67 -11.43
N THR A 25 -5.43 11.81 -11.35
CA THR A 25 -5.37 10.45 -11.89
C THR A 25 -5.17 10.49 -13.40
N LYS A 26 -4.08 9.90 -13.88
CA LYS A 26 -3.76 9.78 -15.32
C LYS A 26 -4.10 8.41 -15.88
N LEU A 27 -4.12 7.40 -15.03
CA LEU A 27 -4.38 6.00 -15.39
C LEU A 27 -5.39 5.40 -14.43
N MET A 28 -6.42 4.77 -14.97
CA MET A 28 -7.40 3.99 -14.24
C MET A 28 -7.27 2.51 -14.61
N LEU A 29 -7.24 1.65 -13.62
CA LEU A 29 -7.25 0.19 -13.81
C LEU A 29 -8.68 -0.33 -13.67
N LEU A 30 -9.15 -1.08 -14.65
CA LEU A 30 -10.50 -1.66 -14.65
C LEU A 30 -10.46 -3.15 -14.94
N GLY A 31 -11.31 -3.91 -14.26
CA GLY A 31 -11.51 -5.34 -14.52
C GLY A 31 -12.99 -5.70 -14.61
N GLY A 32 -13.32 -6.69 -15.44
CA GLY A 32 -14.69 -7.18 -15.60
C GLY A 32 -15.38 -6.73 -16.88
N THR A 33 -16.69 -6.90 -16.93
CA THR A 33 -17.49 -6.78 -18.17
C THR A 33 -18.00 -5.37 -18.46
N GLY A 34 -18.09 -4.50 -17.44
CA GLY A 34 -18.63 -3.13 -17.55
C GLY A 34 -17.63 -2.04 -17.96
N CYS A 35 -16.42 -2.42 -18.39
CA CYS A 35 -15.33 -1.47 -18.61
C CYS A 35 -15.56 -0.46 -19.75
N LYS A 36 -16.40 -0.80 -20.75
CA LYS A 36 -16.67 0.10 -21.89
C LYS A 36 -17.31 1.41 -21.44
N THR A 37 -18.31 1.34 -20.57
CA THR A 37 -19.03 2.52 -20.07
C THR A 37 -18.11 3.49 -19.33
N TRP A 38 -17.10 2.97 -18.64
CA TRP A 38 -16.12 3.80 -17.95
C TRP A 38 -15.27 4.62 -18.92
N ARG A 39 -14.89 4.05 -20.07
CA ARG A 39 -14.13 4.75 -21.11
C ARG A 39 -14.90 5.93 -21.72
N GLU A 40 -16.22 5.84 -21.73
CA GLU A 40 -17.09 6.92 -22.26
C GLU A 40 -17.22 8.07 -21.26
N VAL A 41 -17.04 7.80 -19.96
CA VAL A 41 -17.26 8.77 -18.87
C VAL A 41 -15.95 9.44 -18.43
N PHE A 42 -14.86 8.68 -18.38
CA PHE A 42 -13.57 9.16 -17.84
C PHE A 42 -12.57 9.43 -18.97
N HIS A 43 -12.07 10.67 -19.03
CA HIS A 43 -11.05 11.10 -19.99
C HIS A 43 -9.62 10.89 -19.47
N VAL A 44 -9.32 9.66 -19.06
CA VAL A 44 -8.01 9.23 -18.56
C VAL A 44 -7.59 7.95 -19.27
N ASP A 45 -6.32 7.61 -19.21
CA ASP A 45 -5.86 6.33 -19.71
C ASP A 45 -6.50 5.20 -18.90
N ILE A 46 -7.02 4.18 -19.59
CA ILE A 46 -7.67 3.03 -18.96
C ILE A 46 -6.97 1.76 -19.41
N GLU A 47 -6.40 1.05 -18.45
CA GLU A 47 -5.89 -0.29 -18.64
C GLU A 47 -6.89 -1.32 -18.10
N ILE A 48 -7.17 -2.35 -18.89
CA ILE A 48 -8.10 -3.42 -18.54
C ILE A 48 -7.30 -4.68 -18.20
N ALA A 49 -7.57 -5.24 -17.02
CA ALA A 49 -6.95 -6.46 -16.55
C ALA A 49 -7.97 -7.37 -15.85
N GLU A 50 -7.57 -8.58 -15.53
CA GLU A 50 -8.39 -9.50 -14.76
C GLU A 50 -8.65 -8.95 -13.34
N PRO A 51 -9.90 -8.98 -12.83
CA PRO A 51 -10.24 -8.45 -11.51
C PRO A 51 -9.40 -9.05 -10.38
N ARG A 52 -9.04 -10.34 -10.46
CA ARG A 52 -8.20 -11.02 -9.46
C ARG A 52 -6.78 -10.46 -9.41
N GLU A 53 -6.20 -10.13 -10.57
CA GLU A 53 -4.89 -9.50 -10.67
C GLU A 53 -4.90 -8.12 -10.03
N LEU A 54 -5.93 -7.32 -10.31
CA LEU A 54 -6.09 -5.98 -9.75
C LEU A 54 -6.29 -5.99 -8.24
N ILE A 55 -7.07 -6.93 -7.72
CA ILE A 55 -7.25 -7.11 -6.27
C ILE A 55 -5.92 -7.47 -5.60
N LEU A 56 -5.19 -8.42 -6.18
CA LEU A 56 -3.89 -8.85 -5.64
C LEU A 56 -2.86 -7.71 -5.72
N ALA A 57 -2.82 -6.98 -6.83
CA ALA A 57 -1.94 -5.81 -7.00
C ALA A 57 -2.20 -4.73 -5.95
N LYS A 58 -3.48 -4.43 -5.65
CA LYS A 58 -3.84 -3.49 -4.58
C LYS A 58 -3.31 -3.94 -3.22
N TYR A 59 -3.55 -5.19 -2.85
CA TYR A 59 -3.09 -5.72 -1.57
C TYR A 59 -1.56 -5.79 -1.49
N ALA A 60 -0.89 -6.19 -2.59
CA ALA A 60 0.57 -6.22 -2.67
C ALA A 60 1.17 -4.82 -2.48
N ARG A 61 0.62 -3.80 -3.18
CA ARG A 61 1.06 -2.40 -3.06
C ARG A 61 0.93 -1.90 -1.61
N ASN A 62 -0.24 -2.05 -1.00
CA ASN A 62 -0.47 -1.57 0.36
C ASN A 62 0.38 -2.34 1.39
N SER A 63 0.59 -3.63 1.19
CA SER A 63 1.47 -4.44 2.04
C SER A 63 2.94 -4.05 1.91
N PHE A 64 3.39 -3.71 0.69
CA PHE A 64 4.75 -3.22 0.46
C PHE A 64 4.99 -1.85 1.13
N LEU A 65 4.01 -0.94 1.05
CA LEU A 65 4.10 0.35 1.74
C LEU A 65 4.11 0.20 3.26
N ALA A 66 3.31 -0.72 3.80
CA ALA A 66 3.34 -1.06 5.22
C ALA A 66 4.70 -1.65 5.66
N LEU A 67 5.29 -2.54 4.84
CA LEU A 67 6.64 -3.06 5.04
C LEU A 67 7.68 -1.92 5.04
N LYS A 68 7.57 -0.98 4.11
CA LYS A 68 8.47 0.18 4.03
C LYS A 68 8.40 1.03 5.31
N VAL A 69 7.19 1.31 5.82
CA VAL A 69 7.03 1.99 7.12
C VAL A 69 7.70 1.21 8.24
N ALA A 70 7.50 -0.10 8.31
CA ALA A 70 8.12 -0.95 9.34
C ALA A 70 9.65 -0.94 9.23
N PHE A 71 10.20 -1.02 8.01
CA PHE A 71 11.64 -0.95 7.75
C PHE A 71 12.24 0.36 8.28
N PHE A 72 11.66 1.50 7.94
CA PHE A 72 12.17 2.79 8.39
C PHE A 72 12.02 2.99 9.91
N ASN A 73 10.99 2.41 10.54
CA ASN A 73 10.88 2.39 12.00
C ASN A 73 11.99 1.55 12.66
N GLN A 74 12.41 0.43 12.07
CA GLN A 74 13.56 -0.33 12.55
C GLN A 74 14.87 0.46 12.38
N MET A 75 15.04 1.17 11.27
CA MET A 75 16.19 2.06 11.06
C MET A 75 16.23 3.20 12.09
N TYR A 76 15.07 3.75 12.44
CA TYR A 76 14.96 4.74 13.51
C TYR A 76 15.46 4.20 14.85
N ASP A 77 14.98 3.01 15.25
CA ASP A 77 15.43 2.37 16.50
C ASP A 77 16.94 2.08 16.50
N LEU A 78 17.50 1.69 15.35
CA LEU A 78 18.93 1.46 15.20
C LEU A 78 19.73 2.79 15.27
N CYS A 79 19.26 3.84 14.63
CA CYS A 79 19.89 5.15 14.70
C CYS A 79 19.93 5.68 16.14
N ASP A 80 18.82 5.55 16.87
CA ASP A 80 18.73 5.93 18.28
C ASP A 80 19.76 5.15 19.14
N ALA A 81 19.87 3.85 18.93
CA ALA A 81 20.84 3.00 19.64
C ALA A 81 22.31 3.31 19.30
N LEU A 82 22.57 3.90 18.14
CA LEU A 82 23.92 4.25 17.68
C LEU A 82 24.27 5.74 17.87
N ASP A 83 23.39 6.52 18.46
CA ASP A 83 23.49 8.00 18.57
C ASP A 83 23.72 8.67 17.21
N VAL A 84 22.96 8.23 16.19
CA VAL A 84 23.00 8.74 14.81
C VAL A 84 21.68 9.45 14.48
N GLU A 85 21.79 10.61 13.81
CA GLU A 85 20.60 11.36 13.41
C GLU A 85 19.81 10.63 12.32
N TYR A 86 18.60 10.15 12.68
CA TYR A 86 17.75 9.39 11.77
C TYR A 86 17.34 10.17 10.53
N SER A 87 17.06 11.47 10.64
CA SER A 87 16.63 12.29 9.52
C SER A 87 17.67 12.34 8.40
N ALA A 88 18.95 12.35 8.76
CA ALA A 88 20.06 12.30 7.80
C ALA A 88 20.13 10.92 7.11
N VAL A 89 20.00 9.83 7.87
CA VAL A 89 20.00 8.46 7.33
C VAL A 89 18.83 8.25 6.38
N ALA A 90 17.62 8.66 6.80
CA ALA A 90 16.42 8.58 5.97
C ALA A 90 16.58 9.38 4.67
N HIS A 91 17.07 10.62 4.76
CA HIS A 91 17.30 11.49 3.60
C HIS A 91 18.25 10.83 2.59
N TYR A 92 19.45 10.42 3.02
CA TYR A 92 20.43 9.80 2.10
C TYR A 92 19.92 8.47 1.51
N THR A 93 19.17 7.69 2.28
CA THR A 93 18.57 6.45 1.78
C THR A 93 17.52 6.72 0.71
N THR A 94 16.68 7.75 0.90
CA THR A 94 15.54 8.05 0.01
C THR A 94 15.90 8.92 -1.18
N MET A 95 17.11 9.45 -1.26
CA MET A 95 17.66 10.09 -2.46
C MET A 95 17.71 9.15 -3.67
N ASP A 96 17.79 7.85 -3.45
CA ASP A 96 17.63 6.86 -4.51
C ASP A 96 16.15 6.82 -4.95
N GLU A 97 15.88 7.20 -6.20
CA GLU A 97 14.52 7.26 -6.77
C GLU A 97 13.80 5.91 -6.73
N ARG A 98 14.54 4.80 -6.71
CA ARG A 98 13.98 3.45 -6.56
C ARG A 98 13.36 3.24 -5.18
N ILE A 99 13.77 4.01 -4.18
CA ILE A 99 13.27 3.99 -2.81
C ILE A 99 12.26 5.12 -2.62
N GLY A 100 12.63 6.37 -2.92
CA GLY A 100 11.82 7.56 -2.74
C GLY A 100 11.46 7.84 -1.27
N ASP A 101 11.00 9.03 -0.96
CA ASP A 101 10.79 9.54 0.39
C ASP A 101 9.44 9.13 1.03
N SER A 102 8.44 8.77 0.22
CA SER A 102 7.13 8.38 0.74
C SER A 102 7.23 7.22 1.73
N HIS A 103 6.51 7.30 2.85
CA HIS A 103 6.45 6.25 3.88
C HIS A 103 7.78 5.99 4.63
N SER A 104 8.72 6.97 4.61
CA SER A 104 9.96 6.92 5.39
C SER A 104 9.92 7.77 6.66
N PHE A 105 8.89 8.59 6.86
CA PHE A 105 8.76 9.46 8.02
C PHE A 105 8.28 8.70 9.25
N ILE A 106 8.83 9.07 10.42
CA ILE A 106 8.41 8.51 11.70
C ILE A 106 7.33 9.42 12.30
N THR A 107 6.20 8.83 12.66
CA THR A 107 5.10 9.52 13.35
C THR A 107 5.19 9.28 14.85
N GLU A 108 4.48 10.10 15.65
CA GLU A 108 4.42 9.94 17.10
C GLU A 108 3.84 8.59 17.53
N GLU A 109 2.85 8.07 16.77
CA GLU A 109 2.25 6.77 17.01
C GLU A 109 3.15 5.61 16.61
N ARG A 110 4.22 5.87 15.87
CA ARG A 110 5.12 4.86 15.31
C ARG A 110 4.40 3.87 14.38
N GLY A 111 5.15 3.16 13.57
CA GLY A 111 4.61 2.12 12.67
C GLY A 111 3.52 2.61 11.71
N PHE A 112 2.82 1.67 11.13
CA PHE A 112 1.71 1.94 10.22
C PHE A 112 0.36 1.71 10.91
N GLY A 113 -0.62 2.56 10.55
CA GLY A 113 -1.98 2.51 11.07
C GLY A 113 -2.99 2.89 10.00
N GLY A 114 -4.08 3.53 10.45
CA GLY A 114 -5.19 3.87 9.60
C GLY A 114 -6.03 2.66 9.20
N HIS A 115 -6.93 2.85 8.23
CA HIS A 115 -7.89 1.81 7.85
C HIS A 115 -7.31 0.81 6.83
N CYS A 116 -6.49 1.27 5.88
CA CYS A 116 -6.11 0.47 4.71
C CYS A 116 -4.96 -0.51 4.99
N PHE A 117 -3.84 -0.04 5.52
CA PHE A 117 -2.65 -0.87 5.66
C PHE A 117 -2.85 -2.09 6.57
N PRO A 118 -3.37 -1.94 7.80
CA PRO A 118 -3.60 -3.11 8.66
C PRO A 118 -4.59 -4.11 8.05
N LYS A 119 -5.66 -3.61 7.43
CA LYS A 119 -6.67 -4.44 6.80
C LYS A 119 -6.10 -5.23 5.62
N ASP A 120 -5.39 -4.56 4.70
CA ASP A 120 -4.95 -5.15 3.44
C ASP A 120 -3.79 -6.14 3.64
N ILE A 121 -2.79 -5.81 4.49
CA ILE A 121 -1.70 -6.75 4.80
C ILE A 121 -2.21 -8.02 5.51
N ASN A 122 -3.15 -7.88 6.46
CA ASN A 122 -3.75 -9.03 7.13
C ASN A 122 -4.59 -9.87 6.17
N ALA A 123 -5.36 -9.25 5.28
CA ALA A 123 -6.12 -9.96 4.26
C ALA A 123 -5.21 -10.75 3.32
N LEU A 124 -4.10 -10.15 2.88
CA LEU A 124 -3.12 -10.83 2.01
C LEU A 124 -2.47 -12.02 2.71
N VAL A 125 -2.00 -11.84 3.95
CA VAL A 125 -1.40 -12.93 4.74
C VAL A 125 -2.40 -14.09 4.95
N LYS A 126 -3.65 -13.79 5.31
CA LYS A 126 -4.69 -14.81 5.48
C LYS A 126 -5.02 -15.52 4.16
N THR A 127 -5.06 -14.79 3.04
CA THR A 127 -5.31 -15.38 1.72
C THR A 127 -4.17 -16.32 1.33
N ALA A 128 -2.92 -15.94 1.55
CA ALA A 128 -1.77 -16.79 1.30
C ALA A 128 -1.80 -18.07 2.14
N GLN A 129 -2.11 -17.97 3.44
CA GLN A 129 -2.24 -19.13 4.34
C GLN A 129 -3.31 -20.11 3.86
N ARG A 130 -4.48 -19.63 3.39
CA ARG A 130 -5.55 -20.48 2.84
C ARG A 130 -5.13 -21.21 1.55
N ASN A 131 -4.12 -20.71 0.87
CA ASN A 131 -3.56 -21.31 -0.35
C ASN A 131 -2.21 -21.99 -0.10
N ASN A 132 -1.87 -22.30 1.16
CA ASN A 132 -0.62 -22.97 1.55
C ASN A 132 0.65 -22.22 1.13
N VAL A 133 0.58 -20.88 1.05
CA VAL A 133 1.72 -20.01 0.78
C VAL A 133 2.11 -19.27 2.05
N GLU A 134 3.38 -19.27 2.38
CA GLU A 134 3.89 -18.52 3.53
C GLU A 134 4.46 -17.16 3.12
N LEU A 135 3.89 -16.09 3.67
CA LEU A 135 4.40 -14.73 3.52
C LEU A 135 5.11 -14.30 4.82
N SER A 136 6.24 -14.94 5.14
CA SER A 136 6.97 -14.76 6.41
C SER A 136 7.38 -13.31 6.64
N ILE A 137 7.87 -12.60 5.61
CA ILE A 137 8.24 -11.18 5.71
C ILE A 137 7.05 -10.32 6.14
N LEU A 138 5.88 -10.52 5.53
CA LEU A 138 4.69 -9.74 5.86
C LEU A 138 4.12 -10.10 7.24
N LYS A 139 4.20 -11.36 7.65
CA LYS A 139 3.83 -11.78 9.01
C LYS A 139 4.70 -11.06 10.06
N GLU A 140 6.02 -11.08 9.89
CA GLU A 140 6.92 -10.40 10.81
C GLU A 140 6.72 -8.88 10.81
N THR A 141 6.41 -8.30 9.63
CA THR A 141 6.05 -6.88 9.51
C THR A 141 4.83 -6.53 10.38
N VAL A 142 3.79 -7.34 10.36
CA VAL A 142 2.59 -7.15 11.20
C VAL A 142 2.91 -7.27 12.68
N GLU A 143 3.68 -8.30 13.06
CA GLU A 143 4.07 -8.53 14.46
C GLU A 143 4.98 -7.40 14.98
N TYR A 144 5.95 -6.96 14.18
CA TYR A 144 6.79 -5.81 14.54
C TYR A 144 5.95 -4.55 14.73
N ASN A 145 5.07 -4.24 13.77
CA ASN A 145 4.19 -3.07 13.87
C ASN A 145 3.34 -3.09 15.15
N ARG A 146 2.82 -4.26 15.53
CA ARG A 146 2.02 -4.40 16.76
C ARG A 146 2.83 -4.11 18.02
N ARG A 147 4.15 -4.42 18.02
CA ARG A 147 5.05 -4.15 19.16
C ARG A 147 5.36 -2.67 19.35
N ILE A 148 5.53 -1.94 18.22
CA ILE A 148 6.03 -0.55 18.26
C ILE A 148 4.92 0.50 18.26
N ARG A 149 3.74 0.17 17.70
CA ARG A 149 2.67 1.13 17.53
C ARG A 149 2.06 1.51 18.86
N LYS A 150 2.04 2.82 19.12
CA LYS A 150 1.33 3.41 20.26
C LYS A 150 -0.15 3.51 19.92
N SER A 151 -1.02 3.13 20.84
CA SER A 151 -2.48 3.19 20.74
C SER A 151 -2.99 4.63 21.01
#